data_a863e2565a7072a2656684e60dde1f7a
#
_entry.id   a863e2565a7072a2656684e60dde1f7a
#
_cell.length_a   1.000
_cell.length_b   1.000
_cell.length_c   1.000
_cell.angle_alpha   90.00
_cell.angle_beta   90.00
_cell.angle_gamma   90.00
#
_symmetry.space_group_name_H-M   'P 1'
#
loop_
_entity.id
_entity.type
_entity.pdbx_description
1 polymer ?
#
loop_
_entity_poly.entity_id
_entity_poly.type
_entity_poly.pdbx_seq_one_letter_code
_entity_poly.pdbx_strand_id
1 'polypeptide(L)'
;MLVPLYEAVYQRLEVGSATRLLGLGCGSGLALLMAASRGAGVTGVDACAPERLALARERLLPEAWGTRARARTRLVDGEPADLASDAGDSGTAAYNLVTAFEPVGCVAGDSEGLGELLAGARPLVGRGVPVVIAGWGPPERCATASVLRVATKLADPLRGAGSWRPALRDDLEEVAQRAGLRPDGSGRVACPFGYADVDNAVRGLLSTGLFDAAVAATDQAQVDKELREALHPHQRRDGTVWMPNIFRYLIARTP
;
A
#
# COMPACT_ATOMS: atom_id res chain seq x y z
N MET A 1 -5.25 -8.95 1.79
CA MET A 1 -6.02 -8.20 2.79
C MET A 1 -6.64 -6.92 2.24
N LEU A 2 -5.99 -6.18 1.33
CA LEU A 2 -6.53 -4.95 0.73
C LEU A 2 -7.30 -5.18 -0.60
N VAL A 3 -7.60 -6.42 -0.98
CA VAL A 3 -8.32 -6.75 -2.22
C VAL A 3 -9.63 -5.94 -2.37
N PRO A 4 -10.49 -5.82 -1.34
CA PRO A 4 -11.71 -5.03 -1.50
C PRO A 4 -11.46 -3.54 -1.81
N LEU A 5 -10.35 -2.98 -1.29
CA LEU A 5 -9.94 -1.61 -1.60
C LEU A 5 -9.54 -1.47 -3.07
N TYR A 6 -8.72 -2.39 -3.57
CA TYR A 6 -8.30 -2.40 -4.98
C TYR A 6 -9.49 -2.54 -5.92
N GLU A 7 -10.40 -3.47 -5.62
CA GLU A 7 -11.62 -3.68 -6.40
C GLU A 7 -12.49 -2.43 -6.46
N ALA A 8 -12.77 -1.81 -5.31
CA ALA A 8 -13.60 -0.60 -5.24
C ALA A 8 -13.01 0.56 -6.06
N VAL A 9 -11.69 0.77 -5.98
CA VAL A 9 -10.99 1.80 -6.74
C VAL A 9 -11.00 1.49 -8.23
N TYR A 10 -10.67 0.26 -8.62
CA TYR A 10 -10.59 -0.13 -10.03
C TYR A 10 -11.95 -0.15 -10.71
N GLN A 11 -13.00 -0.52 -9.99
CA GLN A 11 -14.37 -0.41 -10.49
C GLN A 11 -14.77 1.05 -10.68
N ARG A 12 -14.49 1.91 -9.71
CA ARG A 12 -14.83 3.34 -9.77
C ARG A 12 -14.11 4.09 -10.88
N LEU A 13 -12.87 3.70 -11.19
CA LEU A 13 -12.05 4.32 -12.24
C LEU A 13 -12.11 3.55 -13.58
N GLU A 14 -12.98 2.56 -13.69
CA GLU A 14 -13.18 1.74 -14.89
C GLU A 14 -11.87 1.20 -15.47
N VAL A 15 -10.99 0.69 -14.57
CA VAL A 15 -9.68 0.16 -14.95
C VAL A 15 -9.85 -1.00 -15.93
N GLY A 16 -9.22 -0.88 -17.09
CA GLY A 16 -9.34 -1.84 -18.19
C GLY A 16 -8.22 -1.70 -19.22
N SER A 17 -8.45 -2.18 -20.43
CA SER A 17 -7.43 -2.30 -21.49
C SER A 17 -6.80 -0.98 -21.96
N ALA A 18 -7.51 0.14 -21.80
CA ALA A 18 -7.00 1.47 -22.10
C ALA A 18 -6.16 2.07 -20.95
N THR A 19 -6.15 1.44 -19.78
CA THR A 19 -5.42 1.94 -18.59
C THR A 19 -3.94 1.64 -18.72
N ARG A 20 -3.12 2.65 -18.45
CA ARG A 20 -1.68 2.57 -18.23
C ARG A 20 -1.41 3.02 -16.79
N LEU A 21 -1.29 2.05 -15.89
CA LEU A 21 -1.21 2.25 -14.46
C LEU A 21 0.25 2.30 -14.00
N LEU A 22 0.57 3.32 -13.20
CA LEU A 22 1.79 3.38 -12.40
C LEU A 22 1.44 3.10 -10.93
N GLY A 23 2.00 2.03 -10.37
CA GLY A 23 1.87 1.68 -8.96
C GLY A 23 3.11 2.08 -8.18
N LEU A 24 2.95 3.00 -7.23
CA LEU A 24 3.99 3.49 -6.32
C LEU A 24 3.98 2.64 -5.05
N GLY A 25 5.16 2.18 -4.61
CA GLY A 25 5.26 1.25 -3.49
C GLY A 25 4.47 -0.04 -3.79
N CYS A 26 4.76 -0.68 -4.92
CA CYS A 26 3.92 -1.77 -5.42
C CYS A 26 3.98 -3.06 -4.59
N GLY A 27 4.95 -3.17 -3.69
CA GLY A 27 5.14 -4.31 -2.79
C GLY A 27 5.14 -5.64 -3.53
N SER A 28 4.32 -6.57 -3.09
CA SER A 28 4.19 -7.90 -3.71
C SER A 28 3.38 -7.93 -5.02
N GLY A 29 3.00 -6.78 -5.58
CA GLY A 29 2.38 -6.65 -6.89
C GLY A 29 0.91 -7.09 -6.98
N LEU A 30 0.21 -7.37 -5.89
CA LEU A 30 -1.17 -7.89 -5.94
C LEU A 30 -2.14 -6.88 -6.58
N ALA A 31 -2.03 -5.60 -6.24
CA ALA A 31 -2.85 -4.56 -6.86
C ALA A 31 -2.59 -4.48 -8.38
N LEU A 32 -1.33 -4.54 -8.80
CA LEU A 32 -0.95 -4.55 -10.21
C LEU A 32 -1.48 -5.77 -10.94
N LEU A 33 -1.41 -6.97 -10.32
CA LEU A 33 -1.96 -8.19 -10.89
C LEU A 33 -3.47 -8.06 -11.13
N MET A 34 -4.20 -7.48 -10.18
CA MET A 34 -5.64 -7.25 -10.32
C MET A 34 -5.97 -6.23 -11.42
N ALA A 35 -5.13 -5.22 -11.64
CA ALA A 35 -5.28 -4.29 -12.76
C ALA A 35 -4.93 -4.97 -14.10
N ALA A 36 -3.85 -5.73 -14.16
CA ALA A 36 -3.43 -6.48 -15.34
C ALA A 36 -4.48 -7.52 -15.75
N SER A 37 -5.14 -8.19 -14.81
CA SER A 37 -6.23 -9.13 -15.10
C SER A 37 -7.46 -8.46 -15.72
N ARG A 38 -7.63 -7.14 -15.53
CA ARG A 38 -8.63 -6.31 -16.22
C ARG A 38 -8.14 -5.80 -17.59
N GLY A 39 -6.94 -6.18 -18.01
CA GLY A 39 -6.34 -5.79 -19.28
C GLY A 39 -5.48 -4.53 -19.23
N ALA A 40 -5.27 -3.91 -18.08
CA ALA A 40 -4.42 -2.71 -17.95
C ALA A 40 -2.96 -3.02 -18.27
N GLY A 41 -2.25 -2.05 -18.84
CA GLY A 41 -0.79 -2.03 -18.80
C GLY A 41 -0.34 -1.52 -17.42
N VAL A 42 0.61 -2.20 -16.81
CA VAL A 42 1.02 -1.90 -15.43
C VAL A 42 2.53 -1.71 -15.31
N THR A 43 2.90 -0.67 -14.60
CA THR A 43 4.29 -0.46 -14.14
C THR A 43 4.26 -0.32 -12.64
N GLY A 44 5.10 -1.09 -11.94
CA GLY A 44 5.30 -0.99 -10.50
C GLY A 44 6.69 -0.49 -10.18
N VAL A 45 6.80 0.40 -9.20
CA VAL A 45 8.07 0.83 -8.61
C VAL A 45 8.06 0.54 -7.12
N ASP A 46 9.17 0.05 -6.58
CA ASP A 46 9.36 -0.17 -5.15
C ASP A 46 10.85 -0.20 -4.85
N ALA A 47 11.32 0.73 -4.00
CA ALA A 47 12.71 0.82 -3.58
C ALA A 47 12.95 0.19 -2.19
N CYS A 48 11.87 -0.14 -1.46
CA CYS A 48 11.98 -0.44 -0.03
C CYS A 48 12.07 -1.94 0.29
N ALA A 49 11.67 -2.82 -0.66
CA ALA A 49 11.52 -4.24 -0.35
C ALA A 49 11.82 -5.15 -1.55
N PRO A 50 13.11 -5.43 -1.83
CA PRO A 50 13.52 -6.26 -2.98
C PRO A 50 12.89 -7.65 -2.97
N GLU A 51 12.68 -8.25 -1.80
CA GLU A 51 12.04 -9.56 -1.66
C GLU A 51 10.56 -9.52 -2.07
N ARG A 52 9.84 -8.46 -1.69
CA ARG A 52 8.45 -8.25 -2.11
C ARG A 52 8.37 -8.00 -3.61
N LEU A 53 9.33 -7.28 -4.17
CA LEU A 53 9.41 -7.04 -5.60
C LEU A 53 9.75 -8.34 -6.38
N ALA A 54 10.55 -9.23 -5.82
CA ALA A 54 10.79 -10.57 -6.39
C ALA A 54 9.47 -11.36 -6.49
N LEU A 55 8.66 -11.36 -5.43
CA LEU A 55 7.33 -11.98 -5.44
C LEU A 55 6.38 -11.30 -6.46
N ALA A 56 6.48 -9.99 -6.63
CA ALA A 56 5.73 -9.28 -7.67
C ALA A 56 6.13 -9.74 -9.08
N ARG A 57 7.43 -9.98 -9.33
CA ARG A 57 7.93 -10.52 -10.60
C ARG A 57 7.38 -11.93 -10.87
N GLU A 58 7.39 -12.81 -9.89
CA GLU A 58 6.80 -14.15 -10.02
C GLU A 58 5.31 -14.11 -10.38
N ARG A 59 4.56 -13.20 -9.78
CA ARG A 59 3.11 -13.04 -10.00
C ARG A 59 2.76 -12.42 -11.34
N LEU A 60 3.51 -11.43 -11.76
CA LEU A 60 3.18 -10.56 -12.89
C LEU A 60 3.92 -10.94 -14.18
N LEU A 61 5.02 -11.67 -14.08
CA LEU A 61 5.86 -12.07 -15.20
C LEU A 61 6.12 -13.58 -15.23
N PRO A 62 5.13 -14.45 -14.96
CA PRO A 62 5.34 -15.89 -15.03
C PRO A 62 5.79 -16.29 -16.43
N GLU A 63 6.64 -17.30 -16.54
CA GLU A 63 7.16 -17.77 -17.83
C GLU A 63 6.06 -18.20 -18.80
N ALA A 64 4.94 -18.69 -18.26
CA ALA A 64 3.77 -19.14 -19.02
C ALA A 64 2.98 -18.00 -19.69
N TRP A 65 3.23 -16.73 -19.32
CA TRP A 65 2.52 -15.61 -19.94
C TRP A 65 3.07 -15.29 -21.33
N GLY A 66 2.16 -15.13 -22.29
CA GLY A 66 2.54 -14.78 -23.66
C GLY A 66 3.26 -13.42 -23.76
N THR A 67 4.04 -13.24 -24.81
CA THR A 67 4.88 -12.04 -25.07
C THR A 67 4.12 -10.71 -24.95
N ARG A 68 2.84 -10.69 -25.35
CA ARG A 68 1.99 -9.48 -25.31
C ARG A 68 1.67 -9.03 -23.87
N ALA A 69 1.42 -9.96 -22.95
CA ALA A 69 1.15 -9.63 -21.55
C ALA A 69 2.41 -9.13 -20.86
N ARG A 70 3.56 -9.75 -21.14
CA ARG A 70 4.88 -9.32 -20.64
C ARG A 70 5.25 -7.92 -21.13
N ALA A 71 4.98 -7.60 -22.41
CA ALA A 71 5.25 -6.28 -22.97
C ALA A 71 4.45 -5.13 -22.34
N ARG A 72 3.37 -5.45 -21.60
CA ARG A 72 2.52 -4.47 -20.91
C ARG A 72 2.78 -4.41 -19.39
N THR A 73 3.75 -5.17 -18.90
CA THR A 73 4.08 -5.26 -17.47
C THR A 73 5.54 -4.91 -17.26
N ARG A 74 5.80 -3.94 -16.38
CA ARG A 74 7.15 -3.52 -15.99
C ARG A 74 7.23 -3.44 -14.46
N LEU A 75 8.33 -3.92 -13.90
CA LEU A 75 8.64 -3.79 -12.47
C LEU A 75 10.05 -3.23 -12.33
N VAL A 76 10.17 -2.16 -11.57
CA VAL A 76 11.42 -1.42 -11.35
C VAL A 76 11.74 -1.42 -9.86
N ASP A 77 12.97 -1.81 -9.55
CA ASP A 77 13.58 -1.66 -8.25
C ASP A 77 14.21 -0.26 -8.20
N GLY A 78 13.55 0.65 -7.51
CA GLY A 78 13.96 2.04 -7.48
C GLY A 78 12.78 3.01 -7.30
N GLU A 79 13.07 4.28 -7.56
CA GLU A 79 12.15 5.40 -7.39
C GLU A 79 11.41 5.73 -8.71
N PRO A 80 10.26 6.43 -8.64
CA PRO A 80 9.56 6.87 -9.85
C PRO A 80 10.41 7.74 -10.79
N ALA A 81 11.35 8.49 -10.23
CA ALA A 81 12.28 9.33 -11.01
C ALA A 81 13.16 8.51 -11.96
N ASP A 82 13.49 7.27 -11.62
CA ASP A 82 14.30 6.38 -12.46
C ASP A 82 13.58 6.03 -13.77
N LEU A 83 12.25 6.03 -13.76
CA LEU A 83 11.42 5.82 -14.95
C LEU A 83 11.49 6.98 -15.95
N ALA A 84 11.74 8.20 -15.47
CA ALA A 84 11.84 9.38 -16.33
C ALA A 84 13.06 9.33 -17.23
N SER A 85 14.15 8.72 -16.78
CA SER A 85 15.39 8.57 -17.52
C SER A 85 15.25 7.64 -18.74
N ASP A 86 14.32 6.69 -18.68
CA ASP A 86 14.08 5.70 -19.73
C ASP A 86 12.97 6.12 -20.72
N ALA A 87 12.13 7.06 -20.33
CA ALA A 87 11.08 7.62 -21.18
C ALA A 87 11.70 8.69 -22.08
N GLY A 88 12.38 8.29 -23.15
CA GLY A 88 12.91 9.22 -24.14
C GLY A 88 11.90 10.30 -24.52
N ASP A 89 12.37 11.39 -25.09
CA ASP A 89 11.75 12.69 -25.44
C ASP A 89 10.40 12.65 -26.22
N SER A 90 9.64 11.57 -26.09
CA SER A 90 8.29 11.45 -26.64
C SER A 90 7.30 12.11 -25.69
N GLY A 91 6.97 13.37 -25.91
CA GLY A 91 6.10 14.24 -25.10
C GLY A 91 4.68 13.72 -24.80
N THR A 92 4.48 12.41 -24.80
CA THR A 92 3.21 11.75 -24.46
C THR A 92 3.29 11.21 -23.04
N ALA A 93 2.39 11.63 -22.16
CA ALA A 93 2.28 11.12 -20.80
C ALA A 93 2.28 9.58 -20.79
N ALA A 94 3.24 8.98 -20.09
CA ALA A 94 3.45 7.54 -20.09
C ALA A 94 2.29 6.81 -19.41
N TYR A 95 1.68 7.43 -18.37
CA TYR A 95 0.62 6.82 -17.54
C TYR A 95 -0.63 7.70 -17.48
N ASN A 96 -1.80 7.05 -17.38
CA ASN A 96 -3.11 7.70 -17.23
C ASN A 96 -3.81 7.34 -15.92
N LEU A 97 -3.14 6.61 -15.03
CA LEU A 97 -3.56 6.33 -13.66
C LEU A 97 -2.33 6.11 -12.79
N VAL A 98 -2.29 6.75 -11.63
CA VAL A 98 -1.29 6.50 -10.58
C VAL A 98 -1.97 5.95 -9.34
N THR A 99 -1.38 4.95 -8.70
CA THR A 99 -1.88 4.39 -7.45
C THR A 99 -0.77 4.23 -6.41
N ALA A 100 -1.03 4.65 -5.18
CA ALA A 100 -0.21 4.37 -4.01
C ALA A 100 -1.13 3.73 -2.95
N PHE A 101 -1.13 2.41 -2.90
CA PHE A 101 -2.04 1.64 -2.04
C PHE A 101 -1.44 1.25 -0.69
N GLU A 102 -0.19 1.58 -0.42
CA GLU A 102 0.35 1.43 0.94
C GLU A 102 -0.35 2.44 1.84
N PRO A 103 -1.13 1.97 2.86
CA PRO A 103 -1.98 2.86 3.62
C PRO A 103 -1.17 3.70 4.59
N VAL A 104 -1.27 5.03 4.48
CA VAL A 104 -0.69 5.99 5.41
C VAL A 104 -1.61 6.28 6.60
N GLY A 105 -1.07 6.93 7.64
CA GLY A 105 -1.81 7.40 8.81
C GLY A 105 -1.67 6.50 10.04
N CYS A 106 -0.72 5.55 10.03
CA CYS A 106 -0.43 4.70 11.19
C CYS A 106 0.95 4.93 11.79
N VAL A 107 1.94 5.27 10.97
CA VAL A 107 3.33 5.42 11.39
C VAL A 107 3.77 6.86 11.16
N ALA A 108 4.57 7.40 12.08
CA ALA A 108 5.14 8.73 11.87
C ALA A 108 6.06 8.72 10.64
N GLY A 109 5.90 9.69 9.75
CA GLY A 109 6.71 9.81 8.54
C GLY A 109 6.15 9.10 7.29
N ASP A 110 5.13 8.24 7.43
CA ASP A 110 4.55 7.52 6.28
C ASP A 110 3.92 8.46 5.24
N SER A 111 3.39 9.58 5.67
CA SER A 111 2.80 10.59 4.77
C SER A 111 3.85 11.43 4.05
N GLU A 112 5.01 11.66 4.65
CA GLU A 112 6.15 12.36 4.05
C GLU A 112 6.74 11.53 2.92
N GLY A 113 7.03 10.25 3.16
CA GLY A 113 7.52 9.32 2.14
C GLY A 113 6.57 9.18 0.95
N LEU A 114 5.25 9.14 1.20
CA LEU A 114 4.26 9.17 0.13
C LEU A 114 4.32 10.47 -0.68
N GLY A 115 4.52 11.62 -0.03
CA GLY A 115 4.67 12.91 -0.70
C GLY A 115 5.85 12.94 -1.67
N GLU A 116 6.98 12.36 -1.28
CA GLU A 116 8.19 12.23 -2.13
C GLU A 116 7.94 11.32 -3.33
N LEU A 117 7.32 10.16 -3.14
CA LEU A 117 6.94 9.26 -4.22
C LEU A 117 6.02 9.94 -5.25
N LEU A 118 5.03 10.69 -4.78
CA LEU A 118 4.11 11.43 -5.65
C LEU A 118 4.82 12.53 -6.43
N ALA A 119 5.76 13.25 -5.81
CA ALA A 119 6.56 14.26 -6.48
C ALA A 119 7.43 13.64 -7.60
N GLY A 120 8.07 12.49 -7.33
CA GLY A 120 8.85 11.75 -8.31
C GLY A 120 8.01 11.21 -9.49
N ALA A 121 6.75 10.89 -9.26
CA ALA A 121 5.85 10.39 -10.30
C ALA A 121 5.28 11.50 -11.21
N ARG A 122 5.29 12.76 -10.76
CA ARG A 122 4.67 13.89 -11.47
C ARG A 122 5.16 14.09 -12.92
N PRO A 123 6.47 13.99 -13.24
CA PRO A 123 6.95 14.13 -14.62
C PRO A 123 6.43 13.05 -15.58
N LEU A 124 5.97 11.92 -15.05
CA LEU A 124 5.55 10.75 -15.84
C LEU A 124 4.07 10.80 -16.26
N VAL A 125 3.33 11.79 -15.77
CA VAL A 125 1.88 11.89 -15.95
C VAL A 125 1.47 13.23 -16.55
N GLY A 126 0.41 13.20 -17.36
CA GLY A 126 -0.17 14.42 -17.92
C GLY A 126 -1.08 15.16 -16.93
N ARG A 127 -1.70 16.24 -17.43
CA ARG A 127 -2.71 17.01 -16.67
C ARG A 127 -4.01 16.22 -16.52
N GLY A 128 -4.69 16.40 -15.39
CA GLY A 128 -5.99 15.77 -15.13
C GLY A 128 -5.92 14.26 -14.86
N VAL A 129 -4.73 13.67 -14.79
CA VAL A 129 -4.56 12.23 -14.51
C VAL A 129 -4.99 11.92 -13.08
N PRO A 130 -5.84 10.89 -12.87
CA PRO A 130 -6.20 10.46 -11.53
C PRO A 130 -5.02 9.83 -10.80
N VAL A 131 -4.86 10.25 -9.56
CA VAL A 131 -3.89 9.74 -8.59
C VAL A 131 -4.67 9.23 -7.39
N VAL A 132 -4.50 7.96 -7.05
CA VAL A 132 -5.19 7.33 -5.92
C VAL A 132 -4.19 7.11 -4.79
N ILE A 133 -4.52 7.61 -3.62
CA ILE A 133 -3.78 7.37 -2.40
C ILE A 133 -4.67 6.71 -1.36
N ALA A 134 -4.10 5.85 -0.53
CA ALA A 134 -4.80 5.09 0.48
C ALA A 134 -4.34 5.44 1.89
N GLY A 135 -5.25 5.32 2.85
CA GLY A 135 -4.97 5.52 4.26
C GLY A 135 -5.79 4.61 5.14
N TRP A 136 -5.35 4.43 6.36
CA TRP A 136 -6.14 3.79 7.39
C TRP A 136 -7.39 4.62 7.68
N GLY A 137 -8.45 3.95 8.03
CA GLY A 137 -9.63 4.62 8.59
C GLY A 137 -9.41 5.03 10.05
N PRO A 138 -10.43 5.63 10.68
CA PRO A 138 -10.30 6.09 12.06
C PRO A 138 -10.00 4.90 12.99
N PRO A 139 -9.13 5.09 14.00
CA PRO A 139 -8.62 3.99 14.85
C PRO A 139 -9.71 3.15 15.50
N GLU A 140 -10.82 3.76 15.88
CA GLU A 140 -11.98 3.08 16.47
C GLU A 140 -12.73 2.16 15.51
N ARG A 141 -12.42 2.26 14.21
CA ARG A 141 -12.97 1.40 13.13
C ARG A 141 -11.91 0.45 12.57
N CYS A 142 -10.72 0.40 13.16
CA CYS A 142 -9.59 -0.41 12.72
C CYS A 142 -9.09 -1.28 13.86
N ALA A 143 -9.56 -2.51 13.96
CA ALA A 143 -9.16 -3.44 15.01
C ALA A 143 -7.65 -3.71 15.01
N THR A 144 -7.01 -3.69 13.84
CA THR A 144 -5.56 -3.85 13.72
C THR A 144 -4.75 -2.70 14.34
N ALA A 145 -5.36 -1.52 14.56
CA ALA A 145 -4.64 -0.38 15.15
C ALA A 145 -4.05 -0.69 16.53
N SER A 146 -4.73 -1.48 17.37
CA SER A 146 -4.22 -1.92 18.67
C SER A 146 -3.02 -2.86 18.55
N VAL A 147 -3.01 -3.70 17.54
CA VAL A 147 -1.94 -4.67 17.25
C VAL A 147 -0.70 -3.96 16.70
N LEU A 148 -0.89 -2.97 15.82
CA LEU A 148 0.23 -2.18 15.28
C LEU A 148 0.96 -1.35 16.34
N ARG A 149 0.31 -1.00 17.45
CA ARG A 149 0.97 -0.33 18.59
C ARG A 149 2.08 -1.17 19.22
N VAL A 150 2.03 -2.49 19.08
CA VAL A 150 3.11 -3.38 19.57
C VAL A 150 4.42 -3.03 18.88
N ALA A 151 4.41 -2.76 17.57
CA ALA A 151 5.62 -2.40 16.82
C ALA A 151 6.29 -1.16 17.41
N THR A 152 5.53 -0.08 17.63
CA THR A 152 6.08 1.18 18.16
C THR A 152 6.47 1.08 19.65
N LYS A 153 5.66 0.36 20.45
CA LYS A 153 5.93 0.15 21.88
C LYS A 153 7.25 -0.57 22.11
N LEU A 154 7.57 -1.55 21.29
CA LEU A 154 8.79 -2.35 21.44
C LEU A 154 10.01 -1.74 20.74
N ALA A 155 9.83 -1.09 19.59
CA ALA A 155 10.93 -0.47 18.86
C ALA A 155 11.57 0.71 19.63
N ASP A 156 10.76 1.52 20.30
CA ASP A 156 11.23 2.65 21.11
C ASP A 156 10.31 2.86 22.33
N PRO A 157 10.57 2.19 23.46
CA PRO A 157 9.73 2.31 24.65
C PRO A 157 9.62 3.73 25.20
N LEU A 158 10.65 4.56 25.00
CA LEU A 158 10.68 5.95 25.47
C LEU A 158 9.89 6.89 24.56
N ARG A 159 9.80 6.59 23.26
CA ARG A 159 9.04 7.34 22.26
C ARG A 159 7.70 6.69 21.89
N GLY A 160 7.43 5.49 22.39
CA GLY A 160 6.31 4.64 21.99
C GLY A 160 4.92 5.31 22.02
N ALA A 161 4.75 6.34 22.84
CA ALA A 161 3.51 7.14 22.86
C ALA A 161 3.45 8.20 21.75
N GLY A 162 4.58 8.59 21.17
CA GLY A 162 4.68 9.68 20.19
C GLY A 162 4.88 9.25 18.74
N SER A 163 5.36 8.01 18.51
CA SER A 163 5.63 7.51 17.16
C SER A 163 4.43 6.89 16.47
N TRP A 164 3.40 6.50 17.23
CA TRP A 164 2.14 6.06 16.66
C TRP A 164 1.19 7.27 16.52
N ARG A 165 0.83 7.58 15.29
CA ARG A 165 -0.12 8.65 14.98
C ARG A 165 -1.44 8.02 14.54
N PRO A 166 -2.57 8.34 15.20
CA PRO A 166 -3.87 7.91 14.71
C PRO A 166 -4.16 8.59 13.36
N ALA A 167 -4.74 7.84 12.43
CA ALA A 167 -5.21 8.38 11.17
C ALA A 167 -6.22 9.52 11.42
N LEU A 168 -5.95 10.70 10.89
CA LEU A 168 -6.84 11.85 10.94
C LEU A 168 -7.76 11.89 9.72
N ARG A 169 -8.84 12.64 9.83
CA ARG A 169 -9.85 12.73 8.77
C ARG A 169 -9.28 13.25 7.45
N ASP A 170 -8.38 14.21 7.53
CA ASP A 170 -7.90 14.99 6.39
C ASP A 170 -6.45 14.66 5.99
N ASP A 171 -5.86 13.58 6.57
CA ASP A 171 -4.48 13.17 6.27
C ASP A 171 -4.22 13.00 4.76
N LEU A 172 -5.12 12.34 4.05
CA LEU A 172 -4.96 12.12 2.61
C LEU A 172 -5.10 13.41 1.81
N GLU A 173 -5.99 14.30 2.22
CA GLU A 173 -6.16 15.63 1.60
C GLU A 173 -4.93 16.49 1.80
N GLU A 174 -4.31 16.46 2.99
CA GLU A 174 -3.06 17.17 3.26
C GLU A 174 -1.91 16.64 2.40
N VAL A 175 -1.78 15.32 2.25
CA VAL A 175 -0.78 14.70 1.36
C VAL A 175 -1.01 15.13 -0.08
N ALA A 176 -2.24 15.02 -0.58
CA ALA A 176 -2.60 15.42 -1.93
C ALA A 176 -2.29 16.91 -2.17
N GLN A 177 -2.65 17.77 -1.23
CA GLN A 177 -2.45 19.20 -1.33
C GLN A 177 -0.96 19.58 -1.33
N ARG A 178 -0.14 18.96 -0.46
CA ARG A 178 1.32 19.13 -0.46
C ARG A 178 1.97 18.66 -1.75
N ALA A 179 1.44 17.60 -2.37
CA ALA A 179 1.89 17.13 -3.68
C ALA A 179 1.35 17.95 -4.86
N GLY A 180 0.59 19.04 -4.61
CA GLY A 180 -0.01 19.89 -5.63
C GLY A 180 -1.14 19.22 -6.41
N LEU A 181 -1.75 18.18 -5.86
CA LEU A 181 -2.88 17.47 -6.44
C LEU A 181 -4.21 18.11 -6.00
N ARG A 182 -5.23 17.98 -6.83
CA ARG A 182 -6.59 18.48 -6.55
C ARG A 182 -7.50 17.30 -6.17
N PRO A 183 -8.06 17.25 -4.96
CA PRO A 183 -9.04 16.24 -4.58
C PRO A 183 -10.23 16.20 -5.55
N ASP A 184 -10.62 15.01 -6.00
CA ASP A 184 -11.73 14.78 -6.94
C ASP A 184 -12.80 13.84 -6.37
N GLY A 185 -12.44 12.99 -5.42
CA GLY A 185 -13.37 12.10 -4.75
C GLY A 185 -12.70 11.21 -3.72
N SER A 186 -13.49 10.60 -2.87
CA SER A 186 -12.98 9.68 -1.86
C SER A 186 -13.98 8.54 -1.60
N GLY A 187 -13.52 7.51 -0.90
CA GLY A 187 -14.35 6.43 -0.44
C GLY A 187 -13.77 5.72 0.77
N ARG A 188 -14.61 4.89 1.39
CA ARG A 188 -14.23 4.02 2.50
C ARG A 188 -14.60 2.59 2.17
N VAL A 189 -13.73 1.66 2.50
CA VAL A 189 -13.91 0.25 2.17
C VAL A 189 -13.59 -0.60 3.41
N ALA A 190 -14.47 -1.54 3.71
CA ALA A 190 -14.21 -2.54 4.72
C ALA A 190 -13.22 -3.58 4.17
N CYS A 191 -12.08 -3.70 4.82
CA CYS A 191 -11.05 -4.70 4.50
C CYS A 191 -10.71 -5.47 5.78
N PRO A 192 -11.53 -6.42 6.20
CA PRO A 192 -11.24 -7.22 7.39
C PRO A 192 -10.02 -8.09 7.15
N PHE A 193 -9.20 -8.26 8.18
CA PHE A 193 -8.07 -9.19 8.17
C PHE A 193 -8.50 -10.46 8.89
N GLY A 194 -8.54 -11.55 8.16
CA GLY A 194 -8.89 -12.88 8.64
C GLY A 194 -7.71 -13.85 8.53
N TYR A 195 -7.52 -14.64 9.57
CA TYR A 195 -6.50 -15.68 9.63
C TYR A 195 -7.10 -16.96 10.20
N ALA A 196 -6.58 -18.10 9.76
CA ALA A 196 -7.05 -19.41 10.19
C ALA A 196 -6.85 -19.65 11.69
N ASP A 197 -5.80 -19.07 12.27
CA ASP A 197 -5.43 -19.16 13.67
C ASP A 197 -4.49 -18.01 14.07
N VAL A 198 -4.10 -17.99 15.34
CA VAL A 198 -3.17 -16.97 15.90
C VAL A 198 -1.78 -17.08 15.28
N ASP A 199 -1.29 -18.30 15.01
CA ASP A 199 0.05 -18.50 14.44
C ASP A 199 0.13 -17.95 13.02
N ASN A 200 -0.91 -18.17 12.23
CA ASN A 200 -1.03 -17.56 10.91
C ASN A 200 -1.17 -16.03 10.98
N ALA A 201 -1.86 -15.51 11.99
CA ALA A 201 -1.97 -14.06 12.19
C ALA A 201 -0.63 -13.44 12.54
N VAL A 202 0.13 -14.01 13.47
CA VAL A 202 1.47 -13.54 13.86
C VAL A 202 2.40 -13.56 12.65
N ARG A 203 2.49 -14.69 11.93
CA ARG A 203 3.31 -14.79 10.72
C ARG A 203 2.93 -13.77 9.65
N GLY A 204 1.63 -13.59 9.43
CA GLY A 204 1.12 -12.64 8.45
C GLY A 204 1.42 -11.18 8.82
N LEU A 205 1.38 -10.84 10.10
CA LEU A 205 1.73 -9.50 10.60
C LEU A 205 3.24 -9.25 10.48
N LEU A 206 4.07 -10.20 10.91
CA LEU A 206 5.53 -10.09 10.80
C LEU A 206 5.99 -9.97 9.34
N SER A 207 5.34 -10.67 8.41
CA SER A 207 5.68 -10.58 6.98
C SER A 207 5.43 -9.21 6.34
N THR A 208 4.80 -8.29 7.06
CA THR A 208 4.61 -6.90 6.58
C THR A 208 5.88 -6.05 6.69
N GLY A 209 6.86 -6.46 7.48
CA GLY A 209 8.05 -5.66 7.81
C GLY A 209 7.81 -4.56 8.86
N LEU A 210 6.57 -4.32 9.25
CA LEU A 210 6.23 -3.26 10.23
C LEU A 210 6.78 -3.51 11.64
N PHE A 211 7.18 -4.74 11.93
CA PHE A 211 7.70 -5.16 13.24
C PHE A 211 9.22 -5.35 13.26
N ASP A 212 9.92 -5.15 12.13
CA ASP A 212 11.37 -5.41 12.02
C ASP A 212 12.17 -4.56 13.01
N ALA A 213 11.82 -3.29 13.19
CA ALA A 213 12.46 -2.42 14.18
C ALA A 213 12.21 -2.91 15.62
N ALA A 214 11.03 -3.46 15.91
CA ALA A 214 10.72 -4.03 17.22
C ALA A 214 11.53 -5.32 17.48
N VAL A 215 11.65 -6.18 16.46
CA VAL A 215 12.48 -7.39 16.53
C VAL A 215 13.95 -7.04 16.72
N ALA A 216 14.46 -6.01 16.03
CA ALA A 216 15.85 -5.56 16.19
C ALA A 216 16.12 -4.92 17.56
N ALA A 217 15.14 -4.24 18.15
CA ALA A 217 15.28 -3.58 19.47
C ALA A 217 15.10 -4.54 20.65
N THR A 218 14.41 -5.66 20.46
CA THR A 218 14.16 -6.68 21.49
C THR A 218 14.63 -8.05 20.99
N ASP A 219 13.71 -8.93 20.70
CA ASP A 219 13.92 -10.20 20.00
C ASP A 219 12.59 -10.70 19.42
N GLN A 220 12.67 -11.70 18.54
CA GLN A 220 11.51 -12.32 17.89
C GLN A 220 10.52 -12.89 18.91
N ALA A 221 10.98 -13.53 19.99
CA ALA A 221 10.11 -14.19 20.97
C ALA A 221 9.28 -13.18 21.77
N GLN A 222 9.87 -12.04 22.10
CA GLN A 222 9.16 -10.95 22.78
C GLN A 222 8.09 -10.33 21.87
N VAL A 223 8.43 -10.09 20.60
CA VAL A 223 7.45 -9.56 19.62
C VAL A 223 6.32 -10.55 19.40
N ASP A 224 6.60 -11.84 19.24
CA ASP A 224 5.58 -12.90 19.10
C ASP A 224 4.64 -12.93 20.30
N LYS A 225 5.17 -12.84 21.52
CA LYS A 225 4.37 -12.82 22.75
C LYS A 225 3.43 -11.62 22.79
N GLU A 226 3.93 -10.42 22.58
CA GLU A 226 3.11 -9.19 22.61
C GLU A 226 2.06 -9.20 21.49
N LEU A 227 2.39 -9.73 20.30
CA LEU A 227 1.44 -9.89 19.22
C LEU A 227 0.31 -10.86 19.58
N ARG A 228 0.63 -12.01 20.20
CA ARG A 228 -0.38 -12.97 20.65
C ARG A 228 -1.32 -12.35 21.69
N GLU A 229 -0.77 -11.60 22.64
CA GLU A 229 -1.57 -10.87 23.64
C GLU A 229 -2.48 -9.83 22.97
N ALA A 230 -1.96 -9.05 22.02
CA ALA A 230 -2.74 -8.05 21.29
C ALA A 230 -3.81 -8.67 20.37
N LEU A 231 -3.59 -9.89 19.86
CA LEU A 231 -4.52 -10.61 19.00
C LEU A 231 -5.63 -11.33 19.79
N HIS A 232 -5.43 -11.59 21.09
CA HIS A 232 -6.39 -12.33 21.91
C HIS A 232 -7.84 -11.80 21.85
N PRO A 233 -8.11 -10.48 21.90
CA PRO A 233 -9.47 -9.94 21.79
C PRO A 233 -10.13 -10.17 20.42
N HIS A 234 -9.34 -10.52 19.39
CA HIS A 234 -9.77 -10.74 18.02
C HIS A 234 -9.91 -12.22 17.66
N GLN A 235 -9.57 -13.10 18.60
CA GLN A 235 -9.71 -14.54 18.43
C GLN A 235 -11.17 -14.94 18.63
N ARG A 236 -11.71 -15.71 17.70
CA ARG A 236 -13.06 -16.29 17.75
C ARG A 236 -13.05 -17.63 18.45
N ARG A 237 -14.23 -18.13 18.81
CA ARG A 237 -14.41 -19.42 19.49
C ARG A 237 -13.94 -20.62 18.66
N ASP A 238 -13.92 -20.50 17.33
CA ASP A 238 -13.44 -21.52 16.39
C ASP A 238 -11.91 -21.47 16.18
N GLY A 239 -11.21 -20.61 16.92
CA GLY A 239 -9.76 -20.42 16.83
C GLY A 239 -9.30 -19.43 15.75
N THR A 240 -10.18 -19.01 14.84
CA THR A 240 -9.85 -18.02 13.82
C THR A 240 -9.59 -16.64 14.43
N VAL A 241 -8.76 -15.83 13.77
CA VAL A 241 -8.56 -14.42 14.13
C VAL A 241 -9.26 -13.55 13.11
N TRP A 242 -10.04 -12.58 13.60
CA TRP A 242 -10.78 -11.66 12.74
C TRP A 242 -10.69 -10.23 13.25
N MET A 243 -10.09 -9.36 12.44
CA MET A 243 -9.91 -7.96 12.72
C MET A 243 -10.66 -7.12 11.68
N PRO A 244 -11.83 -6.55 12.02
CA PRO A 244 -12.51 -5.61 11.13
C PRO A 244 -11.68 -4.33 11.00
N ASN A 245 -11.48 -3.88 9.76
CA ASN A 245 -10.77 -2.65 9.44
C ASN A 245 -11.54 -1.88 8.37
N ILE A 246 -11.45 -0.57 8.44
CA ILE A 246 -11.92 0.35 7.40
C ILE A 246 -10.68 1.05 6.83
N PHE A 247 -10.57 1.04 5.50
CA PHE A 247 -9.59 1.83 4.79
C PHE A 247 -10.27 2.96 4.05
N ARG A 248 -9.54 4.05 3.88
CA ARG A 248 -9.95 5.20 3.10
C ARG A 248 -9.10 5.28 1.85
N TYR A 249 -9.68 5.72 0.74
CA TYR A 249 -8.92 6.17 -0.42
C TYR A 249 -9.37 7.57 -0.82
N LEU A 250 -8.43 8.33 -1.36
CA LEU A 250 -8.66 9.61 -2.00
C LEU A 250 -8.26 9.49 -3.47
N ILE A 251 -9.14 9.95 -4.35
CA ILE A 251 -8.83 10.19 -5.76
C ILE A 251 -8.55 11.68 -5.87
N ALA A 252 -7.38 12.01 -6.36
CA ALA A 252 -6.99 13.37 -6.68
C ALA A 252 -6.56 13.45 -8.15
N ARG A 253 -6.45 14.66 -8.70
CA ARG A 253 -6.00 14.87 -10.08
C ARG A 253 -4.77 15.75 -10.13
N THR A 254 -3.91 15.45 -11.08
CA THR A 254 -2.79 16.33 -11.44
C THR A 254 -3.33 17.67 -11.98
N PRO A 255 -2.64 18.79 -11.70
CA PRO A 255 -3.02 20.12 -12.15
C PRO A 255 -2.95 20.30 -13.68
#